data_ad72c098e6ac19e394ab1bf36f174eaa
#
_entry.id   ad72c098e6ac19e394ab1bf36f174eaa
#
_cell.length_a   1.000
_cell.length_b   1.000
_cell.length_c   1.000
_cell.angle_alpha   90.00
_cell.angle_beta   90.00
_cell.angle_gamma   90.00
#
_symmetry.space_group_name_H-M   'P 1'
#
loop_
_entity.id
_entity.type
_entity.pdbx_description
1 polymer ?
#
loop_
_entity_poly.entity_id
_entity_poly.type
_entity_poly.pdbx_seq_one_letter_code
_entity_poly.pdbx_strand_id
1 'polypeptide(L)'
;MCGILALFGEETEAPSYLLNHRGPDDYGSKRLGKCRMDFYRLAINDLTPTGMQPFTDNNQMLVCNGEIYNHKQHRTGEEKGTSDCEVLIPLIKSFGILGALKHINGDFAFVYTDGKRVLAARDHVGVRPLFYTRYDQGSIAFASEVKALLFLNSEVSIFPPGHIYDSHVDDFICYHNNYWPVNKYVTNNSHRDIHEALTHAVFDRIDNTERDVGFLLSGGLDSSLIASIASRKLGKIKTFSIGLPGSPDLQAARKVAEYLQTDHTEVTFTTDEGISHINDVIYSLESYDTTTVRASTPMWLLCKYIKQHSTCRYIFSGEGSDEVLGGYLYFHNAPSVEEFACENMRRLRLIHQFDGLRADRCAGAHGLDVIVPFLDKTFVDVCMTMNQNLKIDVIEKKILREAFIGYLPDEVLWRQKDGMSDAVGSNWVEQVKRYAEKDIDNRLFREIKTKCRHFNVPLTKEEAMYRNIFWKMYGKDNDHLISEIWRPRWTEVKDPSARLLDAHRRE
;
A
#
# COMPACT_ATOMS: atom_id res chain seq x y z
N MET A 1 -10.07 3.71 -4.23
CA MET A 1 -9.49 2.46 -4.82
C MET A 1 -10.58 1.63 -5.44
N CYS A 2 -10.45 1.34 -6.72
CA CYS A 2 -11.44 0.54 -7.44
C CYS A 2 -11.21 -0.97 -7.25
N GLY A 3 -12.22 -1.78 -7.59
CA GLY A 3 -12.10 -3.22 -7.70
C GLY A 3 -12.10 -3.63 -9.17
N ILE A 4 -11.10 -4.38 -9.62
CA ILE A 4 -11.05 -4.93 -10.97
C ILE A 4 -11.02 -6.46 -10.93
N LEU A 5 -11.72 -7.08 -11.86
CA LEU A 5 -11.64 -8.49 -12.20
C LEU A 5 -11.63 -8.63 -13.72
N ALA A 6 -10.65 -9.33 -14.27
CA ALA A 6 -10.56 -9.61 -15.69
C ALA A 6 -10.32 -11.10 -15.90
N LEU A 7 -11.14 -11.72 -16.76
CA LEU A 7 -11.07 -13.12 -17.14
C LEU A 7 -10.74 -13.20 -18.63
N PHE A 8 -9.70 -13.92 -19.00
CA PHE A 8 -9.33 -14.17 -20.38
C PHE A 8 -9.26 -15.67 -20.65
N GLY A 9 -10.17 -16.19 -21.45
CA GLY A 9 -10.29 -17.61 -21.74
C GLY A 9 -11.73 -18.08 -21.87
N GLU A 10 -12.00 -19.28 -21.34
CA GLU A 10 -13.33 -19.85 -21.35
C GLU A 10 -14.31 -19.09 -20.43
N GLU A 11 -15.59 -19.16 -20.75
CA GLU A 11 -16.60 -18.44 -20.02
C GLU A 11 -16.86 -19.09 -18.67
N THR A 12 -16.75 -18.30 -17.61
CA THR A 12 -17.07 -18.74 -16.26
C THR A 12 -17.79 -17.65 -15.47
N GLU A 13 -18.73 -18.04 -14.62
CA GLU A 13 -19.37 -17.12 -13.68
C GLU A 13 -18.37 -16.74 -12.58
N ALA A 14 -18.25 -15.46 -12.31
CA ALA A 14 -17.30 -14.94 -11.34
C ALA A 14 -18.01 -14.16 -10.23
N PRO A 15 -17.66 -14.37 -8.96
CA PRO A 15 -18.21 -13.65 -7.82
C PRO A 15 -17.58 -12.27 -7.69
N SER A 16 -17.64 -11.44 -8.75
CA SER A 16 -17.01 -10.12 -8.78
C SER A 16 -17.55 -9.20 -7.68
N TYR A 17 -18.77 -9.44 -7.15
CA TYR A 17 -19.36 -8.72 -6.04
C TYR A 17 -18.49 -8.71 -4.77
N LEU A 18 -17.55 -9.65 -4.63
CA LEU A 18 -16.55 -9.67 -3.56
C LEU A 18 -15.62 -8.45 -3.56
N LEU A 19 -15.59 -7.67 -4.66
CA LEU A 19 -14.82 -6.45 -4.80
C LEU A 19 -15.63 -5.16 -4.56
N ASN A 20 -16.93 -5.26 -4.30
CA ASN A 20 -17.82 -4.11 -4.16
C ASN A 20 -17.39 -3.13 -3.05
N HIS A 21 -16.80 -3.64 -1.96
CA HIS A 21 -16.33 -2.82 -0.85
C HIS A 21 -15.23 -1.82 -1.29
N ARG A 22 -14.43 -2.14 -2.31
CA ARG A 22 -13.39 -1.26 -2.85
C ARG A 22 -13.98 -0.10 -3.64
N GLY A 23 -15.01 -0.36 -4.42
CA GLY A 23 -15.65 0.63 -5.28
C GLY A 23 -17.17 0.58 -5.19
N PRO A 24 -17.75 1.17 -4.13
CA PRO A 24 -19.18 1.06 -3.84
C PRO A 24 -20.04 2.05 -4.63
N ASP A 25 -19.44 2.94 -5.44
CA ASP A 25 -20.19 4.02 -6.09
C ASP A 25 -20.92 3.54 -7.35
N ASP A 26 -20.33 2.60 -8.12
CA ASP A 26 -20.94 2.09 -9.36
C ASP A 26 -20.31 0.75 -9.79
N TYR A 27 -20.96 0.02 -10.70
CA TYR A 27 -20.51 -1.26 -11.25
C TYR A 27 -20.67 -1.32 -12.76
N GLY A 28 -19.65 -1.84 -13.47
CA GLY A 28 -19.69 -2.11 -14.90
C GLY A 28 -19.05 -3.42 -15.27
N SER A 29 -19.63 -4.07 -16.26
CA SER A 29 -19.11 -5.30 -16.85
C SER A 29 -19.20 -5.22 -18.36
N LYS A 30 -18.11 -5.56 -19.05
CA LYS A 30 -18.09 -5.65 -20.52
C LYS A 30 -17.29 -6.85 -20.98
N ARG A 31 -17.58 -7.29 -22.21
CA ARG A 31 -16.86 -8.37 -22.86
C ARG A 31 -16.35 -7.94 -24.23
N LEU A 32 -15.13 -8.36 -24.55
CA LEU A 32 -14.52 -8.19 -25.87
C LEU A 32 -13.73 -9.46 -26.23
N GLY A 33 -14.19 -10.18 -27.26
CA GLY A 33 -13.62 -11.48 -27.59
C GLY A 33 -13.71 -12.48 -26.44
N LYS A 34 -12.58 -13.08 -26.08
CA LYS A 34 -12.45 -14.00 -24.93
C LYS A 34 -12.23 -13.29 -23.58
N CYS A 35 -12.20 -11.96 -23.57
CA CYS A 35 -11.95 -11.21 -22.35
C CYS A 35 -13.25 -10.63 -21.76
N ARG A 36 -13.53 -10.93 -20.49
CA ARG A 36 -14.55 -10.26 -19.67
C ARG A 36 -13.83 -9.41 -18.64
N MET A 37 -14.28 -8.16 -18.45
CA MET A 37 -13.79 -7.25 -17.42
C MET A 37 -14.94 -6.71 -16.59
N ASP A 38 -14.80 -6.82 -15.27
CA ASP A 38 -15.71 -6.27 -14.27
C ASP A 38 -15.01 -5.17 -13.50
N PHE A 39 -15.70 -4.08 -13.24
CA PHE A 39 -15.18 -2.90 -12.57
C PHE A 39 -16.13 -2.41 -11.48
N TYR A 40 -15.63 -2.30 -10.26
CA TYR A 40 -16.27 -1.66 -9.13
C TYR A 40 -15.65 -0.30 -8.89
N ARG A 41 -16.42 0.75 -9.06
CA ARG A 41 -15.94 2.13 -9.07
C ARG A 41 -15.96 2.77 -7.69
N LEU A 42 -14.84 3.32 -7.29
CA LEU A 42 -14.74 4.44 -6.38
C LEU A 42 -14.43 5.69 -7.22
N ALA A 43 -15.38 6.58 -7.37
CA ALA A 43 -15.21 7.76 -8.20
C ALA A 43 -14.34 8.80 -7.48
N ILE A 44 -13.11 8.99 -7.95
CA ILE A 44 -12.12 9.96 -7.43
C ILE A 44 -11.92 11.08 -8.43
N ASN A 45 -11.68 10.73 -9.68
CA ASN A 45 -11.63 11.61 -10.84
C ASN A 45 -12.84 11.36 -11.73
N ASP A 46 -13.32 12.40 -12.42
CA ASP A 46 -14.51 12.33 -13.28
C ASP A 46 -15.72 11.77 -12.54
N LEU A 47 -16.30 12.53 -11.64
CA LEU A 47 -17.45 12.07 -10.83
C LEU A 47 -18.72 11.80 -11.66
N THR A 48 -18.68 12.03 -12.98
CA THR A 48 -19.77 11.78 -13.91
C THR A 48 -19.80 10.31 -14.39
N PRO A 49 -20.88 9.85 -15.04
CA PRO A 49 -20.93 8.52 -15.63
C PRO A 49 -19.87 8.25 -16.72
N THR A 50 -19.27 9.28 -17.32
CA THR A 50 -18.23 9.10 -18.35
C THR A 50 -16.94 8.50 -17.82
N GLY A 51 -16.63 8.70 -16.52
CA GLY A 51 -15.51 8.03 -15.85
C GLY A 51 -15.73 6.56 -15.53
N MET A 52 -16.85 5.96 -15.98
CA MET A 52 -17.15 4.56 -15.73
C MET A 52 -16.34 3.62 -16.63
N GLN A 53 -15.77 2.59 -16.02
CA GLN A 53 -15.03 1.54 -16.71
C GLN A 53 -15.86 0.23 -16.79
N PRO A 54 -15.52 -0.73 -17.70
CA PRO A 54 -14.38 -0.75 -18.63
C PRO A 54 -14.47 0.32 -19.72
N PHE A 55 -13.35 1.05 -19.92
CA PHE A 55 -13.21 1.94 -21.07
C PHE A 55 -13.15 1.13 -22.34
N THR A 56 -13.77 1.63 -23.39
CA THR A 56 -13.78 0.97 -24.70
C THR A 56 -13.56 1.97 -25.82
N ASP A 57 -12.65 1.60 -26.73
CA ASP A 57 -12.40 2.32 -27.97
C ASP A 57 -12.25 1.31 -29.11
N ASN A 58 -13.25 1.26 -30.03
CA ASN A 58 -13.35 0.28 -31.11
C ASN A 58 -13.22 -1.16 -30.58
N ASN A 59 -12.13 -1.85 -30.94
CA ASN A 59 -11.81 -3.22 -30.54
C ASN A 59 -10.86 -3.27 -29.35
N GLN A 60 -10.86 -2.26 -28.48
CA GLN A 60 -10.00 -2.21 -27.31
C GLN A 60 -10.82 -2.01 -26.06
N MET A 61 -10.38 -2.62 -24.96
CA MET A 61 -11.05 -2.52 -23.66
C MET A 61 -10.02 -2.50 -22.55
N LEU A 62 -10.27 -1.68 -21.51
CA LEU A 62 -9.35 -1.49 -20.39
C LEU A 62 -10.10 -1.31 -19.08
N VAL A 63 -9.59 -1.91 -18.01
CA VAL A 63 -9.91 -1.59 -16.61
C VAL A 63 -8.64 -1.22 -15.87
N CYS A 64 -8.72 -0.19 -15.02
CA CYS A 64 -7.63 0.29 -14.20
C CYS A 64 -8.10 0.56 -12.77
N ASN A 65 -7.43 -0.04 -11.79
CA ASN A 65 -7.47 0.39 -10.40
C ASN A 65 -6.22 1.26 -10.17
N GLY A 66 -6.37 2.57 -10.16
CA GLY A 66 -5.21 3.46 -9.99
C GLY A 66 -5.50 4.90 -10.34
N GLU A 67 -4.43 5.68 -10.28
CA GLU A 67 -4.37 7.10 -10.56
C GLU A 67 -3.19 7.40 -11.48
N ILE A 68 -3.42 8.15 -12.56
CA ILE A 68 -2.37 8.62 -13.49
C ILE A 68 -2.18 10.12 -13.27
N TYR A 69 -1.23 10.50 -12.45
CA TYR A 69 -1.06 11.89 -11.96
C TYR A 69 -0.71 12.90 -13.05
N ASN A 70 0.00 12.47 -14.08
CA ASN A 70 0.38 13.32 -15.22
C ASN A 70 -0.56 13.19 -16.44
N HIS A 71 -1.78 12.65 -16.27
CA HIS A 71 -2.73 12.38 -17.36
C HIS A 71 -3.02 13.62 -18.22
N LYS A 72 -3.07 14.81 -17.61
CA LYS A 72 -3.36 16.07 -18.31
C LYS A 72 -2.38 16.36 -19.45
N GLN A 73 -1.13 15.88 -19.35
CA GLN A 73 -0.09 16.04 -20.37
C GLN A 73 -0.28 15.10 -21.56
N HIS A 74 -1.08 14.05 -21.41
CA HIS A 74 -1.27 12.97 -22.36
C HIS A 74 -2.66 12.92 -23.01
N ARG A 75 -3.53 13.87 -22.67
CA ARG A 75 -4.84 13.97 -23.30
C ARG A 75 -4.71 14.38 -24.76
N THR A 76 -5.42 13.64 -25.62
CA THR A 76 -5.46 13.87 -27.07
C THR A 76 -6.66 14.73 -27.50
N GLY A 77 -7.67 14.86 -26.62
CA GLY A 77 -8.95 15.48 -26.93
C GLY A 77 -9.98 14.52 -27.54
N GLU A 78 -9.64 13.24 -27.68
CA GLU A 78 -10.53 12.17 -28.16
C GLU A 78 -11.21 11.43 -27.00
N GLU A 79 -10.80 11.70 -25.75
CA GLU A 79 -11.35 11.11 -24.54
C GLU A 79 -12.80 11.56 -24.33
N LYS A 80 -13.66 10.63 -23.85
CA LYS A 80 -15.08 10.89 -23.64
C LYS A 80 -15.39 11.59 -22.32
N GLY A 81 -14.49 11.42 -21.34
CA GLY A 81 -14.61 11.96 -20.00
C GLY A 81 -13.36 12.71 -19.56
N THR A 82 -13.27 12.93 -18.26
CA THR A 82 -12.11 13.59 -17.62
C THR A 82 -11.29 12.62 -16.78
N SER A 83 -11.64 11.31 -16.72
CA SER A 83 -10.91 10.30 -15.98
C SER A 83 -9.44 10.23 -16.40
N ASP A 84 -8.57 10.21 -15.41
CA ASP A 84 -7.12 10.13 -15.60
C ASP A 84 -6.67 8.83 -16.28
N CYS A 85 -7.33 7.70 -15.96
CA CYS A 85 -7.01 6.39 -16.55
C CYS A 85 -7.44 6.27 -18.03
N GLU A 86 -8.28 7.16 -18.55
CA GLU A 86 -8.76 7.09 -19.93
C GLU A 86 -7.61 7.30 -20.95
N VAL A 87 -6.54 7.99 -20.57
CA VAL A 87 -5.36 8.23 -21.42
C VAL A 87 -4.57 6.95 -21.74
N LEU A 88 -4.79 5.86 -21.00
CA LEU A 88 -4.03 4.62 -21.17
C LEU A 88 -4.27 3.96 -22.54
N ILE A 89 -5.51 3.94 -23.04
CA ILE A 89 -5.83 3.34 -24.35
C ILE A 89 -5.09 4.10 -25.48
N PRO A 90 -5.20 5.41 -25.62
CA PRO A 90 -4.46 6.18 -26.65
C PRO A 90 -2.94 6.00 -26.54
N LEU A 91 -2.40 6.00 -25.32
CA LEU A 91 -0.95 5.80 -25.11
C LEU A 91 -0.50 4.42 -25.55
N ILE A 92 -1.25 3.36 -25.20
CA ILE A 92 -0.94 1.98 -25.61
C ILE A 92 -1.03 1.84 -27.14
N LYS A 93 -2.01 2.47 -27.78
CA LYS A 93 -2.13 2.50 -29.26
C LYS A 93 -0.91 3.16 -29.93
N SER A 94 -0.48 4.27 -29.38
CA SER A 94 0.57 5.11 -30.00
C SER A 94 1.98 4.56 -29.79
N PHE A 95 2.25 4.01 -28.59
CA PHE A 95 3.62 3.66 -28.17
C PHE A 95 3.80 2.20 -27.79
N GLY A 96 2.75 1.38 -27.85
CA GLY A 96 2.71 0.05 -27.23
C GLY A 96 2.76 0.14 -25.70
N ILE A 97 2.52 -0.98 -25.00
CA ILE A 97 2.42 -0.96 -23.54
C ILE A 97 3.72 -0.49 -22.86
N LEU A 98 4.89 -0.94 -23.32
CA LEU A 98 6.18 -0.53 -22.75
C LEU A 98 6.48 0.96 -22.96
N GLY A 99 6.06 1.51 -24.09
CA GLY A 99 6.17 2.94 -24.38
C GLY A 99 5.21 3.75 -23.49
N ALA A 100 3.95 3.32 -23.38
CA ALA A 100 2.96 3.97 -22.52
C ALA A 100 3.43 4.06 -21.06
N LEU A 101 3.98 2.97 -20.52
CA LEU A 101 4.50 2.92 -19.14
C LEU A 101 5.70 3.84 -18.88
N LYS A 102 6.44 4.26 -19.92
CA LYS A 102 7.51 5.25 -19.78
C LYS A 102 7.00 6.68 -19.72
N HIS A 103 5.80 6.93 -20.23
CA HIS A 103 5.20 8.27 -20.29
C HIS A 103 4.35 8.59 -19.07
N ILE A 104 3.81 7.59 -18.37
CA ILE A 104 2.92 7.81 -17.23
C ILE A 104 3.67 7.89 -15.90
N ASN A 105 3.18 8.78 -15.01
CA ASN A 105 3.48 8.79 -13.59
C ASN A 105 2.18 8.49 -12.83
N GLY A 106 2.17 7.41 -12.05
CA GLY A 106 0.96 6.99 -11.36
C GLY A 106 1.14 5.74 -10.51
N ASP A 107 0.14 5.49 -9.67
CA ASP A 107 -0.02 4.28 -8.88
C ASP A 107 -1.14 3.46 -9.54
N PHE A 108 -0.84 2.31 -10.13
CA PHE A 108 -1.81 1.62 -10.98
C PHE A 108 -1.67 0.09 -11.02
N ALA A 109 -2.79 -0.56 -11.24
CA ALA A 109 -2.91 -1.91 -11.74
C ALA A 109 -3.99 -1.93 -12.82
N PHE A 110 -3.65 -2.30 -14.05
CA PHE A 110 -4.62 -2.32 -15.14
C PHE A 110 -4.54 -3.58 -15.99
N VAL A 111 -5.67 -3.89 -16.65
CA VAL A 111 -5.76 -4.95 -17.66
C VAL A 111 -6.35 -4.35 -18.94
N TYR A 112 -5.70 -4.61 -20.05
CA TYR A 112 -6.05 -4.16 -21.39
C TYR A 112 -6.23 -5.34 -22.34
N THR A 113 -7.13 -5.24 -23.29
CA THR A 113 -7.28 -6.20 -24.39
C THR A 113 -7.64 -5.52 -25.71
N ASP A 114 -7.18 -6.09 -26.80
CA ASP A 114 -7.61 -5.80 -28.18
C ASP A 114 -8.61 -6.86 -28.73
N GLY A 115 -9.15 -7.69 -27.84
CA GLY A 115 -10.05 -8.80 -28.17
C GLY A 115 -9.34 -10.11 -28.54
N LYS A 116 -8.03 -10.08 -28.85
CA LYS A 116 -7.21 -11.25 -29.20
C LYS A 116 -6.10 -11.49 -28.18
N ARG A 117 -5.55 -10.42 -27.63
CA ARG A 117 -4.44 -10.40 -26.69
C ARG A 117 -4.88 -9.76 -25.41
N VAL A 118 -4.39 -10.24 -24.29
CA VAL A 118 -4.52 -9.55 -23.00
C VAL A 118 -3.14 -9.07 -22.52
N LEU A 119 -3.10 -7.83 -22.06
CA LEU A 119 -1.95 -7.21 -21.42
C LEU A 119 -2.38 -6.79 -20.02
N ALA A 120 -1.55 -7.01 -19.02
CA ALA A 120 -1.76 -6.46 -17.69
C ALA A 120 -0.49 -5.77 -17.22
N ALA A 121 -0.60 -4.74 -16.38
CA ALA A 121 0.55 -4.05 -15.81
C ALA A 121 0.27 -3.63 -14.38
N ARG A 122 1.33 -3.58 -13.57
CA ARG A 122 1.31 -3.10 -12.20
C ARG A 122 2.42 -2.09 -11.98
N ASP A 123 2.16 -1.04 -11.20
CA ASP A 123 3.11 0.03 -10.91
C ASP A 123 4.44 -0.47 -10.30
N HIS A 124 5.42 0.42 -10.27
CA HIS A 124 6.82 0.10 -10.01
C HIS A 124 7.11 -0.59 -8.67
N VAL A 125 6.38 -0.26 -7.59
CA VAL A 125 6.54 -0.88 -6.26
C VAL A 125 5.31 -1.65 -5.79
N GLY A 126 4.23 -1.66 -6.63
CA GLY A 126 3.00 -2.38 -6.35
C GLY A 126 2.11 -1.69 -5.33
N VAL A 127 2.02 -0.35 -5.40
CA VAL A 127 1.08 0.45 -4.59
C VAL A 127 -0.34 -0.07 -4.78
N ARG A 128 -0.74 -0.29 -6.05
CA ARG A 128 -2.04 -0.90 -6.33
C ARG A 128 -1.89 -2.42 -6.40
N PRO A 129 -2.75 -3.16 -5.68
CA PRO A 129 -2.69 -4.63 -5.71
C PRO A 129 -3.20 -5.19 -7.02
N LEU A 130 -2.55 -6.26 -7.45
CA LEU A 130 -2.99 -7.12 -8.53
C LEU A 130 -2.55 -8.55 -8.25
N PHE A 131 -3.47 -9.49 -8.45
CA PHE A 131 -3.25 -10.92 -8.35
C PHE A 131 -3.65 -11.59 -9.64
N TYR A 132 -3.12 -12.78 -9.90
CA TYR A 132 -3.49 -13.56 -11.07
C TYR A 132 -3.56 -15.04 -10.73
N THR A 133 -4.28 -15.77 -11.57
CA THR A 133 -4.29 -17.23 -11.57
C THR A 133 -4.43 -17.74 -12.99
N ARG A 134 -3.76 -18.86 -13.26
CA ARG A 134 -3.98 -19.62 -14.49
C ARG A 134 -5.00 -20.70 -14.19
N TYR A 135 -6.02 -20.80 -15.00
CA TYR A 135 -7.08 -21.80 -14.88
C TYR A 135 -7.38 -22.35 -16.27
N ASP A 136 -7.82 -23.57 -16.36
CA ASP A 136 -7.98 -24.25 -17.65
C ASP A 136 -6.81 -24.06 -18.62
N GLN A 137 -6.81 -24.74 -19.77
CA GLN A 137 -5.69 -24.62 -20.72
C GLN A 137 -5.71 -23.25 -21.42
N GLY A 138 -4.68 -22.44 -21.16
CA GLY A 138 -4.48 -21.15 -21.79
C GLY A 138 -5.36 -20.01 -21.28
N SER A 139 -6.07 -20.20 -20.18
CA SER A 139 -6.89 -19.19 -19.53
C SER A 139 -6.14 -18.52 -18.36
N ILE A 140 -6.33 -17.21 -18.21
CA ILE A 140 -5.75 -16.43 -17.10
C ILE A 140 -6.76 -15.41 -16.58
N ALA A 141 -6.74 -15.21 -15.26
CA ALA A 141 -7.56 -14.21 -14.57
C ALA A 141 -6.71 -13.26 -13.75
N PHE A 142 -7.17 -12.02 -13.63
CA PHE A 142 -6.55 -10.96 -12.83
C PHE A 142 -7.60 -10.33 -11.91
N ALA A 143 -7.23 -10.05 -10.66
CA ALA A 143 -8.11 -9.33 -9.74
C ALA A 143 -7.33 -8.46 -8.76
N SER A 144 -8.00 -7.43 -8.22
CA SER A 144 -7.46 -6.57 -7.16
C SER A 144 -7.25 -7.33 -5.85
N GLU A 145 -7.98 -8.41 -5.62
CA GLU A 145 -7.93 -9.18 -4.37
C GLU A 145 -8.03 -10.68 -4.64
N VAL A 146 -7.35 -11.48 -3.79
CA VAL A 146 -7.28 -12.95 -3.88
C VAL A 146 -8.65 -13.59 -3.82
N LYS A 147 -9.52 -13.12 -2.91
CA LYS A 147 -10.86 -13.68 -2.69
C LYS A 147 -11.71 -13.72 -3.96
N ALA A 148 -11.47 -12.79 -4.90
CA ALA A 148 -12.19 -12.73 -6.17
C ALA A 148 -11.69 -13.75 -7.21
N LEU A 149 -10.60 -14.48 -6.93
CA LEU A 149 -10.02 -15.51 -7.80
C LEU A 149 -10.21 -16.94 -7.27
N LEU A 150 -10.53 -17.11 -5.98
CA LEU A 150 -10.59 -18.43 -5.33
C LEU A 150 -11.63 -19.39 -5.96
N PHE A 151 -12.67 -18.85 -6.61
CA PHE A 151 -13.70 -19.67 -7.28
C PHE A 151 -13.17 -20.49 -8.46
N LEU A 152 -12.00 -20.11 -8.99
CA LEU A 152 -11.33 -20.83 -10.09
C LEU A 152 -10.62 -22.09 -9.64
N ASN A 153 -10.56 -22.35 -8.33
CA ASN A 153 -9.92 -23.53 -7.71
C ASN A 153 -8.48 -23.78 -8.22
N SER A 154 -7.76 -22.72 -8.51
CA SER A 154 -6.36 -22.74 -8.98
C SER A 154 -5.49 -21.90 -8.09
N GLU A 155 -4.18 -22.15 -8.11
CA GLU A 155 -3.21 -21.40 -7.32
C GLU A 155 -3.21 -19.92 -7.71
N VAL A 156 -3.44 -19.04 -6.74
CA VAL A 156 -3.40 -17.60 -6.93
C VAL A 156 -1.99 -17.09 -6.66
N SER A 157 -1.50 -16.22 -7.50
CA SER A 157 -0.18 -15.62 -7.37
C SER A 157 -0.26 -14.09 -7.34
N ILE A 158 0.74 -13.47 -6.68
CA ILE A 158 0.90 -12.01 -6.70
C ILE A 158 1.42 -11.60 -8.08
N PHE A 159 0.78 -10.64 -8.73
CA PHE A 159 1.33 -10.00 -9.93
C PHE A 159 2.56 -9.17 -9.54
N PRO A 160 3.74 -9.45 -10.10
CA PRO A 160 4.97 -8.80 -9.67
C PRO A 160 4.95 -7.28 -9.96
N PRO A 161 5.34 -6.42 -8.98
CA PRO A 161 5.50 -4.99 -9.22
C PRO A 161 6.51 -4.68 -10.32
N GLY A 162 6.29 -3.60 -11.08
CA GLY A 162 7.18 -3.20 -12.16
C GLY A 162 7.20 -4.15 -13.37
N HIS A 163 6.15 -4.98 -13.52
CA HIS A 163 6.05 -5.93 -14.63
C HIS A 163 4.79 -5.69 -15.46
N ILE A 164 4.87 -6.16 -16.70
CA ILE A 164 3.72 -6.42 -17.55
C ILE A 164 3.58 -7.93 -17.76
N TYR A 165 2.35 -8.39 -17.92
CA TYR A 165 2.04 -9.70 -18.49
C TYR A 165 1.56 -9.54 -19.92
N ASP A 166 1.95 -10.44 -20.79
CA ASP A 166 1.58 -10.46 -22.18
C ASP A 166 1.16 -11.85 -22.63
N SER A 167 -0.13 -12.03 -22.92
CA SER A 167 -0.67 -13.33 -23.33
C SER A 167 -0.16 -13.84 -24.68
N HIS A 168 0.49 -12.99 -25.49
CA HIS A 168 1.05 -13.42 -26.76
C HIS A 168 2.32 -14.28 -26.58
N VAL A 169 3.13 -13.93 -25.58
CA VAL A 169 4.32 -14.69 -25.19
C VAL A 169 4.07 -15.55 -23.94
N ASP A 170 2.93 -15.37 -23.30
CA ASP A 170 2.48 -16.02 -22.06
C ASP A 170 3.47 -15.87 -20.90
N ASP A 171 4.07 -14.68 -20.76
CA ASP A 171 5.13 -14.42 -19.76
C ASP A 171 5.06 -12.99 -19.19
N PHE A 172 5.80 -12.81 -18.09
CA PHE A 172 5.98 -11.55 -17.40
C PHE A 172 7.26 -10.86 -17.89
N ILE A 173 7.13 -9.59 -18.26
CA ILE A 173 8.24 -8.76 -18.75
C ILE A 173 8.47 -7.64 -17.73
N CYS A 174 9.67 -7.56 -17.15
CA CYS A 174 10.06 -6.49 -16.25
C CYS A 174 10.26 -5.19 -17.04
N TYR A 175 9.50 -4.14 -16.73
CA TYR A 175 9.69 -2.81 -17.30
C TYR A 175 10.37 -1.84 -16.31
N HIS A 176 10.34 -2.16 -14.99
CA HIS A 176 10.99 -1.42 -13.93
C HIS A 176 11.51 -2.39 -12.86
N ASN A 177 12.82 -2.56 -12.77
CA ASN A 177 13.42 -3.64 -11.98
C ASN A 177 13.67 -3.31 -10.50
N ASN A 178 13.39 -2.11 -10.03
CA ASN A 178 13.64 -1.67 -8.65
C ASN A 178 15.05 -2.09 -8.14
N TYR A 179 16.05 -1.93 -8.98
CA TYR A 179 17.44 -2.21 -8.66
C TYR A 179 18.29 -0.96 -8.81
N TRP A 180 18.81 -0.48 -7.69
CA TRP A 180 19.72 0.66 -7.61
C TRP A 180 21.09 0.16 -7.11
N PRO A 181 22.09 0.05 -8.01
CA PRO A 181 23.41 -0.45 -7.61
C PRO A 181 24.10 0.53 -6.64
N VAL A 182 24.52 0.00 -5.50
CA VAL A 182 25.01 0.76 -4.34
C VAL A 182 26.19 1.72 -4.68
N ASN A 183 27.00 1.37 -5.67
CA ASN A 183 28.23 2.11 -6.00
C ASN A 183 28.28 2.71 -7.41
N LYS A 184 27.22 2.60 -8.21
CA LYS A 184 27.27 2.93 -9.64
C LYS A 184 26.60 4.24 -10.03
N TYR A 185 25.69 4.74 -9.22
CA TYR A 185 24.90 5.95 -9.47
C TYR A 185 24.79 6.80 -8.20
N VAL A 186 25.93 7.37 -7.78
CA VAL A 186 25.88 8.40 -6.75
C VAL A 186 25.51 9.70 -7.45
N THR A 187 24.23 10.04 -7.41
CA THR A 187 23.81 11.41 -7.74
C THR A 187 24.16 12.30 -6.56
N ASN A 188 24.57 13.54 -6.81
CA ASN A 188 24.74 14.57 -5.78
C ASN A 188 23.38 15.11 -5.34
N ASN A 189 22.39 14.22 -5.14
CA ASN A 189 21.06 14.61 -4.69
C ASN A 189 21.18 15.33 -3.34
N SER A 190 20.59 16.49 -3.26
CA SER A 190 20.64 17.40 -2.14
C SER A 190 19.33 17.38 -1.35
N HIS A 191 19.33 18.07 -0.20
CA HIS A 191 18.09 18.34 0.55
C HIS A 191 17.03 19.02 -0.32
N ARG A 192 17.45 19.84 -1.30
CA ARG A 192 16.57 20.50 -2.24
C ARG A 192 15.84 19.49 -3.15
N ASP A 193 16.55 18.48 -3.68
CA ASP A 193 15.95 17.47 -4.57
C ASP A 193 14.91 16.63 -3.82
N ILE A 194 15.20 16.27 -2.56
CA ILE A 194 14.25 15.57 -1.68
C ILE A 194 13.03 16.44 -1.40
N HIS A 195 13.25 17.72 -1.06
CA HIS A 195 12.19 18.67 -0.79
C HIS A 195 11.28 18.87 -2.01
N GLU A 196 11.86 19.12 -3.17
CA GLU A 196 11.10 19.33 -4.42
C GLU A 196 10.34 18.06 -4.82
N ALA A 197 10.98 16.90 -4.81
CA ALA A 197 10.35 15.64 -5.19
C ALA A 197 9.15 15.28 -4.29
N LEU A 198 9.28 15.39 -2.96
CA LEU A 198 8.17 15.09 -2.05
C LEU A 198 7.07 16.13 -2.14
N THR A 199 7.42 17.41 -2.29
CA THR A 199 6.44 18.49 -2.44
C THR A 199 5.61 18.29 -3.71
N HIS A 200 6.27 17.97 -4.84
CA HIS A 200 5.57 17.66 -6.09
C HIS A 200 4.70 16.41 -5.95
N ALA A 201 5.22 15.34 -5.33
CA ALA A 201 4.45 14.13 -5.09
C ALA A 201 3.14 14.37 -4.32
N VAL A 202 3.16 15.26 -3.32
CA VAL A 202 1.96 15.65 -2.57
C VAL A 202 1.04 16.52 -3.44
N PHE A 203 1.60 17.50 -4.14
CA PHE A 203 0.80 18.48 -4.92
C PHE A 203 0.13 17.84 -6.13
N ASP A 204 0.82 16.99 -6.87
CA ASP A 204 0.28 16.29 -8.03
C ASP A 204 -0.92 15.43 -7.64
N ARG A 205 -0.83 14.77 -6.48
CA ARG A 205 -1.91 13.95 -5.95
C ARG A 205 -3.11 14.77 -5.47
N ILE A 206 -2.88 15.94 -4.88
CA ILE A 206 -3.95 16.88 -4.51
C ILE A 206 -4.67 17.39 -5.79
N ASP A 207 -3.92 17.70 -6.85
CA ASP A 207 -4.47 18.24 -8.11
C ASP A 207 -5.17 17.16 -8.96
N ASN A 208 -5.05 15.87 -8.56
CA ASN A 208 -5.60 14.73 -9.28
C ASN A 208 -6.92 14.21 -8.69
N THR A 209 -7.60 14.93 -7.82
CA THR A 209 -8.87 14.48 -7.24
C THR A 209 -9.94 15.57 -7.25
N GLU A 210 -11.19 15.15 -7.44
CA GLU A 210 -12.38 15.99 -7.27
C GLU A 210 -13.08 15.73 -5.92
N ARG A 211 -12.54 14.82 -5.09
CA ARG A 211 -13.10 14.45 -3.79
C ARG A 211 -12.48 15.24 -2.64
N ASP A 212 -13.23 15.34 -1.55
CA ASP A 212 -12.69 15.81 -0.27
C ASP A 212 -11.51 14.96 0.17
N VAL A 213 -10.42 15.64 0.50
CA VAL A 213 -9.18 15.01 0.97
C VAL A 213 -9.10 14.97 2.49
N GLY A 214 -8.51 13.91 3.03
CA GLY A 214 -8.21 13.76 4.45
C GLY A 214 -6.79 13.26 4.65
N PHE A 215 -6.24 13.45 5.84
CA PHE A 215 -4.85 13.09 6.15
C PHE A 215 -4.81 12.25 7.42
N LEU A 216 -4.19 11.07 7.35
CA LEU A 216 -3.87 10.31 8.54
C LEU A 216 -2.73 11.00 9.27
N LEU A 217 -2.89 11.25 10.56
CA LEU A 217 -1.94 12.01 11.37
C LEU A 217 -1.62 11.26 12.66
N SER A 218 -0.46 10.62 12.72
CA SER A 218 0.03 9.92 13.92
C SER A 218 0.87 10.82 14.84
N GLY A 219 1.23 12.03 14.39
CA GLY A 219 2.18 12.88 15.08
C GLY A 219 3.64 12.44 14.93
N GLY A 220 3.90 11.37 14.16
CA GLY A 220 5.24 11.01 13.69
C GLY A 220 5.70 11.89 12.52
N LEU A 221 6.99 11.86 12.21
CA LEU A 221 7.61 12.67 11.16
C LEU A 221 6.86 12.58 9.81
N ASP A 222 6.62 11.36 9.34
CA ASP A 222 6.20 11.12 7.96
C ASP A 222 4.78 11.64 7.69
N SER A 223 3.81 11.24 8.52
CA SER A 223 2.42 11.71 8.40
C SER A 223 2.31 13.23 8.63
N SER A 224 3.10 13.77 9.55
CA SER A 224 3.12 15.20 9.85
C SER A 224 3.70 16.02 8.71
N LEU A 225 4.74 15.53 8.01
CA LEU A 225 5.30 16.20 6.83
C LEU A 225 4.29 16.25 5.67
N ILE A 226 3.63 15.14 5.37
CA ILE A 226 2.59 15.12 4.33
C ILE A 226 1.48 16.13 4.65
N ALA A 227 0.98 16.15 5.88
CA ALA A 227 -0.03 17.12 6.32
C ALA A 227 0.49 18.57 6.24
N SER A 228 1.74 18.81 6.65
CA SER A 228 2.35 20.14 6.59
C SER A 228 2.57 20.65 5.16
N ILE A 229 3.03 19.80 4.25
CA ILE A 229 3.18 20.15 2.82
C ILE A 229 1.80 20.46 2.22
N ALA A 230 0.81 19.62 2.49
CA ALA A 230 -0.54 19.81 1.96
C ALA A 230 -1.23 21.08 2.51
N SER A 231 -1.04 21.41 3.80
CA SER A 231 -1.62 22.60 4.41
C SER A 231 -1.12 23.91 3.78
N ARG A 232 0.12 23.93 3.28
CA ARG A 232 0.68 25.08 2.54
C ARG A 232 -0.02 25.33 1.20
N LYS A 233 -0.59 24.28 0.59
CA LYS A 233 -1.33 24.39 -0.67
C LYS A 233 -2.83 24.62 -0.44
N LEU A 234 -3.43 23.88 0.49
CA LEU A 234 -4.88 23.82 0.70
C LEU A 234 -5.36 24.79 1.80
N GLY A 235 -4.47 25.32 2.64
CA GLY A 235 -4.83 26.05 3.84
C GLY A 235 -5.30 25.08 4.93
N LYS A 236 -6.55 25.21 5.40
CA LYS A 236 -7.10 24.36 6.44
C LYS A 236 -7.44 22.96 5.86
N ILE A 237 -6.86 21.92 6.44
CA ILE A 237 -7.04 20.51 6.05
C ILE A 237 -7.73 19.70 7.13
N LYS A 238 -8.37 18.59 6.77
CA LYS A 238 -8.97 17.61 7.69
C LYS A 238 -7.94 16.52 8.03
N THR A 239 -7.68 16.32 9.32
CA THR A 239 -6.73 15.32 9.80
C THR A 239 -7.39 14.33 10.76
N PHE A 240 -6.94 13.08 10.76
CA PHE A 240 -7.52 12.00 11.55
C PHE A 240 -6.43 11.22 12.26
N SER A 241 -6.62 10.93 13.55
CA SER A 241 -5.76 10.07 14.34
C SER A 241 -6.56 9.01 15.08
N ILE A 242 -5.91 7.89 15.42
CA ILE A 242 -6.52 6.83 16.22
C ILE A 242 -5.54 6.30 17.24
N GLY A 243 -6.05 5.94 18.43
CA GLY A 243 -5.26 5.31 19.47
C GLY A 243 -6.11 4.84 20.64
N LEU A 244 -5.48 4.09 21.55
CA LEU A 244 -6.09 3.81 22.85
C LEU A 244 -6.17 5.12 23.66
N PRO A 245 -7.12 5.26 24.58
CA PRO A 245 -7.22 6.46 25.43
C PRO A 245 -5.89 6.81 26.09
N GLY A 246 -5.42 8.05 25.87
CA GLY A 246 -4.17 8.55 26.43
C GLY A 246 -2.89 8.09 25.72
N SER A 247 -3.00 7.49 24.53
CA SER A 247 -1.82 7.05 23.78
C SER A 247 -0.87 8.20 23.41
N PRO A 248 0.45 7.93 23.32
CA PRO A 248 1.43 8.92 22.92
C PRO A 248 1.17 9.52 21.54
N ASP A 249 0.68 8.70 20.59
CA ASP A 249 0.39 9.16 19.23
C ASP A 249 -0.76 10.17 19.18
N LEU A 250 -1.84 9.96 19.95
CA LEU A 250 -2.92 10.95 20.00
C LEU A 250 -2.42 12.30 20.55
N GLN A 251 -1.53 12.27 21.56
CA GLN A 251 -0.94 13.49 22.11
C GLN A 251 -0.03 14.19 21.09
N ALA A 252 0.80 13.43 20.38
CA ALA A 252 1.68 13.97 19.36
C ALA A 252 0.90 14.50 18.14
N ALA A 253 -0.13 13.77 17.69
CA ALA A 253 -1.01 14.21 16.61
C ALA A 253 -1.71 15.53 16.94
N ARG A 254 -2.20 15.70 18.18
CA ARG A 254 -2.83 16.95 18.64
C ARG A 254 -1.90 18.14 18.54
N LYS A 255 -0.64 18.00 18.99
CA LYS A 255 0.38 19.07 18.87
C LYS A 255 0.61 19.49 17.43
N VAL A 256 0.72 18.53 16.52
CA VAL A 256 0.87 18.82 15.08
C VAL A 256 -0.38 19.48 14.52
N ALA A 257 -1.55 18.99 14.88
CA ALA A 257 -2.83 19.55 14.45
C ALA A 257 -3.02 20.99 14.90
N GLU A 258 -2.65 21.32 16.15
CA GLU A 258 -2.66 22.68 16.71
C GLU A 258 -1.68 23.59 15.96
N TYR A 259 -0.45 23.11 15.71
CA TYR A 259 0.56 23.88 14.95
C TYR A 259 0.13 24.18 13.52
N LEU A 260 -0.43 23.18 12.82
CA LEU A 260 -0.92 23.32 11.44
C LEU A 260 -2.33 23.91 11.33
N GLN A 261 -3.02 24.13 12.47
CA GLN A 261 -4.40 24.63 12.56
C GLN A 261 -5.40 23.79 11.73
N THR A 262 -5.26 22.46 11.79
CA THR A 262 -6.11 21.54 11.04
C THR A 262 -7.48 21.36 11.69
N ASP A 263 -8.45 20.87 10.91
CA ASP A 263 -9.71 20.32 11.41
C ASP A 263 -9.44 18.86 11.83
N HIS A 264 -9.03 18.68 13.10
CA HIS A 264 -8.52 17.42 13.61
C HIS A 264 -9.59 16.61 14.34
N THR A 265 -9.69 15.33 13.98
CA THR A 265 -10.55 14.35 14.62
C THR A 265 -9.70 13.25 15.26
N GLU A 266 -9.84 13.11 16.59
CA GLU A 266 -9.25 12.00 17.34
C GLU A 266 -10.27 10.88 17.51
N VAL A 267 -9.90 9.67 17.12
CA VAL A 267 -10.68 8.46 17.29
C VAL A 267 -10.03 7.60 18.36
N THR A 268 -10.82 7.14 19.32
CA THR A 268 -10.35 6.18 20.32
C THR A 268 -11.01 4.83 20.12
N PHE A 269 -10.28 3.75 20.37
CA PHE A 269 -10.82 2.39 20.38
C PHE A 269 -10.39 1.67 21.66
N THR A 270 -11.07 0.57 21.98
CA THR A 270 -10.68 -0.32 23.08
C THR A 270 -9.94 -1.54 22.57
N THR A 271 -9.13 -2.17 23.43
CA THR A 271 -8.44 -3.42 23.07
C THR A 271 -9.41 -4.53 22.68
N ASP A 272 -10.55 -4.63 23.34
CA ASP A 272 -11.59 -5.63 23.04
C ASP A 272 -12.22 -5.36 21.67
N GLU A 273 -12.47 -4.10 21.33
CA GLU A 273 -12.94 -3.71 19.99
C GLU A 273 -11.91 -4.10 18.92
N GLY A 274 -10.62 -3.76 19.12
CA GLY A 274 -9.56 -4.14 18.19
C GLY A 274 -9.48 -5.66 18.01
N ILE A 275 -9.50 -6.44 19.09
CA ILE A 275 -9.45 -7.90 19.06
C ILE A 275 -10.67 -8.48 18.33
N SER A 276 -11.87 -7.92 18.54
CA SER A 276 -13.10 -8.40 17.88
C SER A 276 -13.07 -8.26 16.35
N HIS A 277 -12.28 -7.32 15.81
CA HIS A 277 -12.14 -7.07 14.38
C HIS A 277 -10.93 -7.77 13.72
N ILE A 278 -10.11 -8.55 14.45
CA ILE A 278 -8.94 -9.23 13.86
C ILE A 278 -9.32 -10.10 12.66
N ASN A 279 -10.45 -10.80 12.71
CA ASN A 279 -10.93 -11.62 11.60
C ASN A 279 -11.26 -10.74 10.37
N ASP A 280 -11.96 -9.64 10.56
CA ASP A 280 -12.30 -8.70 9.48
C ASP A 280 -11.06 -8.08 8.86
N VAL A 281 -10.06 -7.76 9.70
CA VAL A 281 -8.76 -7.23 9.27
C VAL A 281 -8.01 -8.25 8.43
N ILE A 282 -7.88 -9.50 8.89
CA ILE A 282 -7.20 -10.57 8.12
C ILE A 282 -7.96 -10.86 6.82
N TYR A 283 -9.30 -10.83 6.83
CA TYR A 283 -10.12 -10.96 5.63
C TYR A 283 -9.87 -9.80 4.64
N SER A 284 -9.70 -8.59 5.13
CA SER A 284 -9.40 -7.43 4.27
C SER A 284 -7.97 -7.46 3.74
N LEU A 285 -7.01 -7.78 4.60
CA LEU A 285 -5.57 -7.81 4.27
C LEU A 285 -5.20 -8.93 3.30
N GLU A 286 -5.86 -10.10 3.42
CA GLU A 286 -5.42 -11.33 2.76
C GLU A 286 -3.97 -11.70 3.16
N SER A 287 -3.62 -11.45 4.43
CA SER A 287 -2.29 -11.69 5.00
C SER A 287 -2.39 -12.13 6.45
N TYR A 288 -1.40 -12.91 6.89
CA TYR A 288 -1.21 -13.32 8.28
C TYR A 288 0.10 -12.80 8.89
N ASP A 289 0.77 -11.86 8.21
CA ASP A 289 1.98 -11.25 8.78
C ASP A 289 1.66 -10.50 10.06
N THR A 290 2.41 -10.81 11.12
CA THR A 290 2.08 -10.34 12.48
C THR A 290 2.16 -8.82 12.60
N THR A 291 3.19 -8.22 12.06
CA THR A 291 3.40 -6.77 12.13
C THR A 291 2.31 -6.06 11.35
N THR A 292 2.00 -6.56 10.15
CA THR A 292 0.95 -6.01 9.29
C THR A 292 -0.42 -6.09 9.96
N VAL A 293 -0.81 -7.25 10.55
CA VAL A 293 -2.11 -7.38 11.23
C VAL A 293 -2.22 -6.46 12.43
N ARG A 294 -1.17 -6.39 13.29
CA ARG A 294 -1.16 -5.51 14.48
C ARG A 294 -1.37 -4.05 14.11
N ALA A 295 -0.63 -3.56 13.11
CA ALA A 295 -0.69 -2.17 12.67
C ALA A 295 -1.95 -1.86 11.85
N SER A 296 -2.48 -2.85 11.13
CA SER A 296 -3.69 -2.68 10.33
C SER A 296 -4.95 -2.57 11.16
N THR A 297 -5.02 -3.19 12.33
CA THR A 297 -6.26 -3.15 13.13
C THR A 297 -6.69 -1.73 13.49
N PRO A 298 -5.84 -0.86 14.06
CA PRO A 298 -6.22 0.53 14.30
C PRO A 298 -6.46 1.30 13.01
N MET A 299 -5.66 1.10 11.95
CA MET A 299 -5.85 1.79 10.68
C MET A 299 -7.19 1.41 10.02
N TRP A 300 -7.58 0.15 10.07
CA TRP A 300 -8.86 -0.35 9.57
C TRP A 300 -10.04 0.29 10.30
N LEU A 301 -9.97 0.37 11.65
CA LEU A 301 -10.97 1.06 12.47
C LEU A 301 -11.04 2.55 12.15
N LEU A 302 -9.91 3.22 11.94
CA LEU A 302 -9.87 4.62 11.56
C LEU A 302 -10.52 4.84 10.17
N CYS A 303 -10.20 4.01 9.20
CA CYS A 303 -10.81 4.07 7.86
C CYS A 303 -12.33 3.84 7.93
N LYS A 304 -12.80 2.88 8.75
CA LYS A 304 -14.21 2.67 9.04
C LYS A 304 -14.89 3.94 9.58
N TYR A 305 -14.26 4.58 10.56
CA TYR A 305 -14.76 5.82 11.15
C TYR A 305 -14.83 6.95 10.12
N ILE A 306 -13.75 7.17 9.34
CA ILE A 306 -13.69 8.22 8.30
C ILE A 306 -14.83 8.02 7.28
N LYS A 307 -15.05 6.78 6.82
CA LYS A 307 -16.15 6.47 5.89
C LYS A 307 -17.52 6.84 6.44
N GLN A 308 -17.74 6.60 7.73
CA GLN A 308 -19.05 6.79 8.38
C GLN A 308 -19.31 8.25 8.79
N HIS A 309 -18.27 9.01 9.15
CA HIS A 309 -18.40 10.31 9.79
C HIS A 309 -17.78 11.48 8.98
N SER A 310 -17.25 11.21 7.78
CA SER A 310 -16.62 12.23 6.96
C SER A 310 -17.01 12.08 5.49
N THR A 311 -16.92 13.18 4.75
CA THR A 311 -17.06 13.21 3.29
C THR A 311 -15.77 12.86 2.56
N CYS A 312 -14.64 12.80 3.27
CA CYS A 312 -13.35 12.44 2.67
C CYS A 312 -13.39 11.04 2.07
N ARG A 313 -12.86 10.92 0.84
CA ARG A 313 -12.72 9.64 0.13
C ARG A 313 -11.30 9.41 -0.36
N TYR A 314 -10.48 10.42 -0.34
CA TYR A 314 -9.11 10.45 -0.80
C TYR A 314 -8.21 10.77 0.40
N ILE A 315 -7.47 9.78 0.89
CA ILE A 315 -6.83 9.81 2.22
C ILE A 315 -5.32 9.72 2.08
N PHE A 316 -4.60 10.76 2.48
CA PHE A 316 -3.14 10.77 2.48
C PHE A 316 -2.57 10.04 3.69
N SER A 317 -1.51 9.25 3.46
CA SER A 317 -0.77 8.51 4.47
C SER A 317 0.74 8.72 4.32
N GLY A 318 1.47 8.59 5.42
CA GLY A 318 2.94 8.68 5.47
C GLY A 318 3.66 7.35 5.18
N GLU A 319 2.96 6.33 4.68
CA GLU A 319 3.56 5.02 4.40
C GLU A 319 4.61 5.09 3.29
N GLY A 320 5.63 4.23 3.35
CA GLY A 320 6.71 4.15 2.37
C GLY A 320 7.97 4.93 2.75
N SER A 321 7.88 5.89 3.65
CA SER A 321 9.02 6.71 4.07
C SER A 321 10.17 5.87 4.67
N ASP A 322 9.83 4.90 5.50
CA ASP A 322 10.80 4.03 6.18
C ASP A 322 11.53 3.10 5.20
N GLU A 323 10.81 2.58 4.23
CA GLU A 323 11.36 1.70 3.19
C GLU A 323 12.25 2.46 2.21
N VAL A 324 11.89 3.70 1.89
CA VAL A 324 12.66 4.51 0.93
C VAL A 324 13.92 5.09 1.57
N LEU A 325 13.85 5.47 2.86
CA LEU A 325 14.92 6.20 3.55
C LEU A 325 15.67 5.37 4.62
N GLY A 326 15.35 4.09 4.79
CA GLY A 326 15.95 3.24 5.82
C GLY A 326 15.60 3.70 7.24
N GLY A 327 14.34 4.12 7.46
CA GLY A 327 13.91 4.78 8.70
C GLY A 327 13.59 3.86 9.88
N TYR A 328 13.68 2.53 9.74
CA TYR A 328 13.49 1.61 10.85
C TYR A 328 14.72 1.58 11.77
N LEU A 329 14.52 1.62 13.07
CA LEU A 329 15.65 1.72 14.03
C LEU A 329 16.66 0.57 13.93
N TYR A 330 16.25 -0.63 13.49
CA TYR A 330 17.19 -1.73 13.33
C TYR A 330 18.25 -1.48 12.23
N PHE A 331 18.02 -0.54 11.32
CA PHE A 331 19.01 -0.15 10.31
C PHE A 331 20.29 0.44 10.91
N HIS A 332 20.23 1.00 12.14
CA HIS A 332 21.43 1.43 12.86
C HIS A 332 22.39 0.28 13.19
N ASN A 333 21.90 -0.96 13.17
CA ASN A 333 22.73 -2.15 13.41
C ASN A 333 23.31 -2.74 12.10
N ALA A 334 23.09 -2.08 10.95
CA ALA A 334 23.66 -2.56 9.68
C ALA A 334 25.18 -2.62 9.75
N PRO A 335 25.83 -3.74 9.40
CA PRO A 335 27.26 -3.91 9.55
C PRO A 335 28.09 -3.09 8.54
N SER A 336 27.48 -2.69 7.43
CA SER A 336 28.09 -1.82 6.42
C SER A 336 27.04 -1.03 5.63
N VAL A 337 27.49 -0.03 4.86
CA VAL A 337 26.64 0.75 3.95
C VAL A 337 26.00 -0.12 2.86
N GLU A 338 26.73 -1.12 2.38
CA GLU A 338 26.27 -2.07 1.38
C GLU A 338 25.13 -2.93 1.93
N GLU A 339 25.28 -3.45 3.14
CA GLU A 339 24.24 -4.23 3.82
C GLU A 339 23.00 -3.38 4.12
N PHE A 340 23.20 -2.13 4.56
CA PHE A 340 22.13 -1.14 4.71
C PHE A 340 21.37 -0.95 3.40
N ALA A 341 22.07 -0.66 2.30
CA ALA A 341 21.46 -0.41 1.00
C ALA A 341 20.73 -1.65 0.45
N CYS A 342 21.29 -2.84 0.63
CA CYS A 342 20.65 -4.10 0.23
C CYS A 342 19.35 -4.33 1.00
N GLU A 343 19.34 -4.10 2.32
CA GLU A 343 18.12 -4.25 3.13
C GLU A 343 17.09 -3.15 2.81
N ASN A 344 17.53 -1.90 2.59
CA ASN A 344 16.67 -0.81 2.17
C ASN A 344 15.93 -1.16 0.87
N MET A 345 16.67 -1.64 -0.13
CA MET A 345 16.15 -2.12 -1.41
C MET A 345 15.16 -3.30 -1.23
N ARG A 346 15.51 -4.26 -0.36
CA ARG A 346 14.66 -5.41 -0.06
C ARG A 346 13.33 -4.97 0.54
N ARG A 347 13.35 -4.05 1.52
CA ARG A 347 12.12 -3.53 2.15
C ARG A 347 11.23 -2.82 1.13
N LEU A 348 11.80 -1.98 0.29
CA LEU A 348 11.04 -1.30 -0.75
C LEU A 348 10.42 -2.27 -1.77
N ARG A 349 11.14 -3.31 -2.18
CA ARG A 349 10.61 -4.34 -3.09
C ARG A 349 9.46 -5.14 -2.51
N LEU A 350 9.45 -5.31 -1.20
CA LEU A 350 8.45 -6.09 -0.48
C LEU A 350 7.32 -5.25 0.10
N ILE A 351 7.35 -3.92 -0.07
CA ILE A 351 6.37 -3.02 0.56
C ILE A 351 4.93 -3.38 0.20
N HIS A 352 4.71 -3.91 -0.99
CA HIS A 352 3.41 -4.36 -1.47
C HIS A 352 2.85 -5.59 -0.72
N GLN A 353 3.62 -6.23 0.15
CA GLN A 353 3.20 -7.32 1.02
C GLN A 353 3.03 -6.90 2.49
N PHE A 354 3.49 -5.69 2.85
CA PHE A 354 3.51 -5.18 4.23
C PHE A 354 2.80 -3.83 4.34
N ASP A 355 3.53 -2.73 4.47
CA ASP A 355 2.96 -1.41 4.76
C ASP A 355 2.16 -0.84 3.59
N GLY A 356 2.58 -1.08 2.35
CA GLY A 356 1.80 -0.75 1.16
C GLY A 356 0.50 -1.56 1.08
N LEU A 357 0.56 -2.87 1.40
CA LEU A 357 -0.63 -3.71 1.48
C LEU A 357 -1.58 -3.21 2.58
N ARG A 358 -1.06 -2.91 3.78
CA ARG A 358 -1.83 -2.36 4.88
C ARG A 358 -2.61 -1.13 4.45
N ALA A 359 -1.93 -0.16 3.85
CA ALA A 359 -2.52 1.10 3.42
C ALA A 359 -3.67 0.86 2.43
N ASP A 360 -3.42 0.09 1.35
CA ASP A 360 -4.45 -0.23 0.36
C ASP A 360 -5.63 -0.97 0.97
N ARG A 361 -5.38 -2.03 1.74
CA ARG A 361 -6.43 -2.93 2.21
C ARG A 361 -7.31 -2.32 3.30
N CYS A 362 -6.71 -1.56 4.24
CA CYS A 362 -7.49 -0.89 5.28
C CYS A 362 -8.43 0.17 4.71
N ALA A 363 -7.97 0.95 3.75
CA ALA A 363 -8.79 1.96 3.09
C ALA A 363 -9.82 1.31 2.13
N GLY A 364 -9.39 0.37 1.30
CA GLY A 364 -10.25 -0.33 0.34
C GLY A 364 -11.39 -1.08 0.98
N ALA A 365 -11.20 -1.67 2.18
CA ALA A 365 -12.24 -2.34 2.95
C ALA A 365 -13.46 -1.43 3.24
N HIS A 366 -13.27 -0.11 3.21
CA HIS A 366 -14.29 0.88 3.54
C HIS A 366 -14.62 1.84 2.38
N GLY A 367 -14.19 1.52 1.14
CA GLY A 367 -14.44 2.38 -0.02
C GLY A 367 -13.80 3.77 0.15
N LEU A 368 -12.54 3.77 0.57
CA LEU A 368 -11.65 4.94 0.60
C LEU A 368 -10.47 4.69 -0.35
N ASP A 369 -9.87 5.75 -0.85
CA ASP A 369 -8.60 5.68 -1.57
C ASP A 369 -7.47 6.18 -0.69
N VAL A 370 -6.42 5.36 -0.52
CA VAL A 370 -5.20 5.76 0.20
C VAL A 370 -4.13 6.22 -0.76
N ILE A 371 -3.48 7.30 -0.39
CA ILE A 371 -2.47 8.00 -1.19
C ILE A 371 -1.17 8.02 -0.39
N VAL A 372 -0.09 7.58 -1.04
CA VAL A 372 1.21 7.34 -0.42
C VAL A 372 2.32 8.13 -1.15
N PRO A 373 2.46 9.44 -0.92
CA PRO A 373 3.39 10.28 -1.68
C PRO A 373 4.86 9.87 -1.58
N PHE A 374 5.27 9.22 -0.48
CA PHE A 374 6.63 8.68 -0.34
C PHE A 374 6.95 7.54 -1.31
N LEU A 375 5.93 6.92 -1.92
CA LEU A 375 6.09 5.91 -2.96
C LEU A 375 5.98 6.49 -4.38
N ASP A 376 5.95 7.82 -4.53
CA ASP A 376 6.08 8.45 -5.85
C ASP A 376 7.36 8.01 -6.55
N LYS A 377 7.24 7.64 -7.83
CA LYS A 377 8.37 7.10 -8.59
C LYS A 377 9.57 8.05 -8.60
N THR A 378 9.33 9.35 -8.78
CA THR A 378 10.40 10.36 -8.80
C THR A 378 11.07 10.50 -7.43
N PHE A 379 10.26 10.54 -6.36
CA PHE A 379 10.79 10.59 -5.00
C PHE A 379 11.61 9.35 -4.65
N VAL A 380 11.10 8.16 -4.99
CA VAL A 380 11.82 6.89 -4.81
C VAL A 380 13.13 6.90 -5.59
N ASP A 381 13.14 7.30 -6.85
CA ASP A 381 14.35 7.36 -7.67
C ASP A 381 15.38 8.35 -7.09
N VAL A 382 14.96 9.54 -6.64
CA VAL A 382 15.83 10.52 -5.96
C VAL A 382 16.48 9.91 -4.72
N CYS A 383 15.70 9.28 -3.85
CA CYS A 383 16.20 8.71 -2.60
C CYS A 383 17.03 7.45 -2.79
N MET A 384 16.72 6.61 -3.76
CA MET A 384 17.42 5.34 -3.98
C MET A 384 18.71 5.50 -4.80
N THR A 385 18.84 6.56 -5.61
CA THR A 385 20.05 6.85 -6.37
C THR A 385 21.07 7.75 -5.63
N MET A 386 20.67 8.33 -4.49
CA MET A 386 21.56 9.15 -3.67
C MET A 386 22.67 8.34 -3.01
N ASN A 387 23.71 9.04 -2.52
CA ASN A 387 24.74 8.43 -1.70
C ASN A 387 24.12 7.85 -0.42
N GLN A 388 24.17 6.54 -0.26
CA GLN A 388 23.51 5.82 0.85
C GLN A 388 24.09 6.21 2.24
N ASN A 389 25.33 6.72 2.29
CA ASN A 389 25.89 7.26 3.54
C ASN A 389 25.08 8.45 4.09
N LEU A 390 24.35 9.17 3.25
CA LEU A 390 23.50 10.29 3.68
C LEU A 390 22.23 9.85 4.41
N LYS A 391 21.87 8.56 4.32
CA LYS A 391 20.75 7.97 5.07
C LYS A 391 21.15 7.44 6.44
N ILE A 392 22.47 7.25 6.67
CA ILE A 392 23.01 6.65 7.88
C ILE A 392 23.49 7.78 8.79
N ASP A 393 22.79 7.99 9.90
CA ASP A 393 23.16 8.99 10.92
C ASP A 393 22.70 8.51 12.31
N VAL A 394 22.98 9.29 13.35
CA VAL A 394 22.55 9.01 14.73
C VAL A 394 21.03 9.02 14.86
N ILE A 395 20.36 9.90 14.11
CA ILE A 395 18.90 9.94 14.01
C ILE A 395 18.44 9.43 12.64
N GLU A 396 17.41 8.61 12.63
CA GLU A 396 16.82 8.08 11.41
C GLU A 396 16.26 9.21 10.51
N LYS A 397 16.38 9.04 9.20
CA LYS A 397 15.87 9.99 8.18
C LYS A 397 16.39 11.43 8.32
N LYS A 398 17.59 11.64 8.86
CA LYS A 398 18.16 12.99 9.08
C LYS A 398 18.05 13.86 7.84
N ILE A 399 18.42 13.34 6.68
CA ILE A 399 18.37 14.10 5.41
C ILE A 399 16.95 14.58 5.06
N LEU A 400 15.90 13.80 5.38
CA LEU A 400 14.51 14.23 5.22
C LEU A 400 14.16 15.35 6.20
N ARG A 401 14.58 15.22 7.47
CA ARG A 401 14.35 16.22 8.51
C ARG A 401 14.98 17.56 8.14
N GLU A 402 16.25 17.53 7.70
CA GLU A 402 17.00 18.71 7.26
C GLU A 402 16.37 19.37 6.01
N ALA A 403 15.87 18.58 5.06
CA ALA A 403 15.20 19.09 3.87
C ALA A 403 13.89 19.84 4.19
N PHE A 404 13.27 19.58 5.36
CA PHE A 404 12.00 20.18 5.75
C PHE A 404 12.06 20.99 7.05
N ILE A 405 13.21 21.59 7.37
CA ILE A 405 13.33 22.55 8.48
C ILE A 405 12.31 23.69 8.29
N GLY A 406 11.55 24.02 9.35
CA GLY A 406 10.50 25.03 9.32
C GLY A 406 9.15 24.55 8.82
N TYR A 407 8.98 23.25 8.51
CA TYR A 407 7.67 22.67 8.17
C TYR A 407 6.92 22.17 9.40
N LEU A 408 7.63 21.75 10.43
CA LEU A 408 7.10 21.23 11.68
C LEU A 408 7.80 21.88 12.87
N PRO A 409 7.20 21.84 14.07
CA PRO A 409 7.91 22.19 15.30
C PRO A 409 9.14 21.30 15.48
N ASP A 410 10.24 21.85 16.04
CA ASP A 410 11.48 21.09 16.26
C ASP A 410 11.27 19.83 17.10
N GLU A 411 10.38 19.89 18.11
CA GLU A 411 10.04 18.73 18.96
C GLU A 411 9.39 17.58 18.19
N VAL A 412 8.77 17.84 17.03
CA VAL A 412 8.19 16.85 16.13
C VAL A 412 9.19 16.46 15.04
N LEU A 413 9.83 17.47 14.43
CA LEU A 413 10.80 17.26 13.36
C LEU A 413 11.97 16.40 13.80
N TRP A 414 12.42 16.52 15.05
CA TRP A 414 13.56 15.79 15.60
C TRP A 414 13.17 14.69 16.60
N ARG A 415 11.87 14.38 16.72
CA ARG A 415 11.40 13.25 17.54
C ARG A 415 11.91 11.92 16.97
N GLN A 416 12.44 11.07 17.85
CA GLN A 416 12.81 9.71 17.49
C GLN A 416 11.57 8.90 17.09
N LYS A 417 11.73 8.00 16.13
CA LYS A 417 10.66 7.16 15.62
C LYS A 417 10.14 6.16 16.67
N ASP A 418 8.82 6.09 16.77
CA ASP A 418 8.08 5.00 17.42
C ASP A 418 7.39 4.13 16.36
N GLY A 419 7.26 2.82 16.62
CA GLY A 419 6.52 1.92 15.74
C GLY A 419 5.01 2.09 15.89
N MET A 420 4.24 2.07 14.79
CA MET A 420 2.78 2.25 14.83
C MET A 420 2.06 1.25 15.74
N SER A 421 2.52 -0.01 15.79
CA SER A 421 1.92 -1.03 16.66
C SER A 421 2.04 -0.73 18.16
N ASP A 422 2.99 0.11 18.55
CA ASP A 422 3.29 0.46 19.94
C ASP A 422 2.76 1.85 20.31
N ALA A 423 2.81 2.77 19.36
CA ALA A 423 2.45 4.17 19.57
C ALA A 423 0.94 4.39 19.69
N VAL A 424 0.11 3.50 19.13
CA VAL A 424 -1.36 3.49 19.39
C VAL A 424 -1.72 3.15 20.83
N GLY A 425 -0.74 2.67 21.64
CA GLY A 425 -0.86 2.39 23.06
C GLY A 425 -0.13 1.10 23.47
N SER A 426 0.76 1.20 24.47
CA SER A 426 1.66 0.12 24.94
C SER A 426 0.96 -1.19 25.34
N ASN A 427 -0.36 -1.15 25.60
CA ASN A 427 -1.14 -2.33 25.97
C ASN A 427 -1.69 -3.12 24.76
N TRP A 428 -1.78 -2.53 23.57
CA TRP A 428 -2.39 -3.20 22.40
C TRP A 428 -1.72 -4.55 22.09
N VAL A 429 -0.44 -4.54 21.84
CA VAL A 429 0.31 -5.76 21.47
C VAL A 429 0.27 -6.81 22.59
N GLU A 430 0.42 -6.39 23.85
CA GLU A 430 0.38 -7.33 24.98
C GLU A 430 -1.00 -7.96 25.16
N GLN A 431 -2.09 -7.23 24.93
CA GLN A 431 -3.44 -7.79 25.01
C GLN A 431 -3.71 -8.78 23.86
N VAL A 432 -3.26 -8.46 22.65
CA VAL A 432 -3.37 -9.41 21.52
C VAL A 432 -2.59 -10.71 21.81
N LYS A 433 -1.37 -10.60 22.34
CA LYS A 433 -0.60 -11.80 22.76
C LYS A 433 -1.34 -12.61 23.83
N ARG A 434 -1.89 -11.94 24.85
CA ARG A 434 -2.68 -12.63 25.90
C ARG A 434 -3.94 -13.30 25.34
N TYR A 435 -4.58 -12.67 24.37
CA TYR A 435 -5.73 -13.26 23.68
C TYR A 435 -5.30 -14.51 22.92
N ALA A 436 -4.22 -14.44 22.13
CA ALA A 436 -3.69 -15.57 21.38
C ALA A 436 -3.25 -16.74 22.27
N GLU A 437 -2.70 -16.45 23.48
CA GLU A 437 -2.34 -17.49 24.45
C GLU A 437 -3.58 -18.29 24.97
N LYS A 438 -4.75 -17.66 25.00
CA LYS A 438 -6.02 -18.30 25.38
C LYS A 438 -6.68 -19.01 24.18
N ASP A 439 -6.65 -18.40 22.99
CA ASP A 439 -7.32 -18.91 21.79
C ASP A 439 -6.60 -20.14 21.20
N ILE A 440 -5.26 -20.14 21.23
CA ILE A 440 -4.41 -21.21 20.69
C ILE A 440 -3.84 -22.06 21.83
N ASP A 441 -4.39 -23.26 22.03
CA ASP A 441 -3.81 -24.19 22.97
C ASP A 441 -2.48 -24.80 22.45
N ASN A 442 -1.73 -25.47 23.34
CA ASN A 442 -0.43 -26.03 23.00
C ASN A 442 -0.50 -27.16 21.96
N ARG A 443 -1.65 -27.86 21.86
CA ARG A 443 -1.86 -28.90 20.85
C ARG A 443 -2.02 -28.28 19.48
N LEU A 444 -2.95 -27.34 19.34
CA LEU A 444 -3.20 -26.62 18.08
C LEU A 444 -1.93 -25.89 17.60
N PHE A 445 -1.20 -25.24 18.52
CA PHE A 445 0.08 -24.60 18.17
C PHE A 445 1.07 -25.58 17.54
N ARG A 446 1.25 -26.77 18.13
CA ARG A 446 2.13 -27.82 17.58
C ARG A 446 1.62 -28.34 16.23
N GLU A 447 0.31 -28.51 16.07
CA GLU A 447 -0.29 -28.94 14.81
C GLU A 447 -0.01 -27.93 13.69
N ILE A 448 -0.22 -26.63 13.94
CA ILE A 448 0.06 -25.55 12.98
C ILE A 448 1.55 -25.56 12.62
N LYS A 449 2.45 -25.58 13.60
CA LYS A 449 3.91 -25.65 13.35
C LYS A 449 4.30 -26.86 12.50
N THR A 450 3.69 -28.00 12.73
CA THR A 450 3.97 -29.22 11.97
C THR A 450 3.49 -29.10 10.51
N LYS A 451 2.32 -28.47 10.30
CA LYS A 451 1.74 -28.27 8.97
C LYS A 451 2.54 -27.28 8.11
N CYS A 452 3.25 -26.34 8.74
CA CYS A 452 4.05 -25.30 8.04
C CYS A 452 5.56 -25.39 8.33
N ARG A 453 6.05 -26.57 8.67
CA ARG A 453 7.44 -26.84 9.12
C ARG A 453 8.56 -26.37 8.15
N HIS A 454 8.23 -26.06 6.91
CA HIS A 454 9.17 -25.67 5.87
C HIS A 454 9.01 -24.24 5.39
N PHE A 455 7.94 -23.53 5.84
CA PHE A 455 7.62 -22.21 5.34
C PHE A 455 6.95 -21.34 6.41
N ASN A 456 7.50 -20.16 6.68
CA ASN A 456 6.99 -19.18 7.64
C ASN A 456 6.55 -19.78 8.98
N VAL A 457 7.38 -20.65 9.57
CA VAL A 457 7.05 -21.39 10.80
C VAL A 457 6.74 -20.40 11.94
N PRO A 458 5.54 -20.44 12.56
CA PRO A 458 5.19 -19.52 13.62
C PRO A 458 6.07 -19.72 14.85
N LEU A 459 6.60 -18.63 15.39
CA LEU A 459 7.41 -18.61 16.60
C LEU A 459 6.55 -18.39 17.85
N THR A 460 5.40 -17.76 17.70
CA THR A 460 4.47 -17.41 18.78
C THR A 460 3.07 -17.97 18.51
N LYS A 461 2.24 -18.06 19.54
CA LYS A 461 0.83 -18.42 19.39
C LYS A 461 0.03 -17.37 18.63
N GLU A 462 0.43 -16.12 18.71
CA GLU A 462 -0.17 -15.03 17.93
C GLU A 462 0.05 -15.22 16.42
N GLU A 463 1.29 -15.52 15.99
CA GLU A 463 1.59 -15.87 14.60
C GLU A 463 0.77 -17.08 14.12
N ALA A 464 0.63 -18.09 15.00
CA ALA A 464 -0.18 -19.28 14.71
C ALA A 464 -1.67 -18.96 14.62
N MET A 465 -2.18 -18.07 15.45
CA MET A 465 -3.58 -17.60 15.43
C MET A 465 -3.91 -16.92 14.11
N TYR A 466 -3.12 -15.92 13.71
CA TYR A 466 -3.36 -15.19 12.47
C TYR A 466 -3.30 -16.11 11.24
N ARG A 467 -2.32 -17.01 11.20
CA ARG A 467 -2.22 -17.99 10.12
C ARG A 467 -3.39 -18.98 10.10
N ASN A 468 -3.87 -19.41 11.25
CA ASN A 468 -5.04 -20.30 11.34
C ASN A 468 -6.33 -19.61 10.86
N ILE A 469 -6.49 -18.31 11.17
CA ILE A 469 -7.60 -17.50 10.66
C ILE A 469 -7.50 -17.37 9.12
N PHE A 470 -6.31 -17.05 8.61
CA PHE A 470 -6.04 -16.95 7.17
C PHE A 470 -6.37 -18.28 6.44
N TRP A 471 -5.91 -19.42 6.97
CA TRP A 471 -6.21 -20.73 6.37
C TRP A 471 -7.70 -21.06 6.31
N LYS A 472 -8.48 -20.63 7.30
CA LYS A 472 -9.93 -20.82 7.29
C LYS A 472 -10.63 -20.00 6.19
N MET A 473 -10.08 -18.86 5.83
CA MET A 473 -10.66 -17.92 4.85
C MET A 473 -10.17 -18.17 3.42
N TYR A 474 -8.88 -18.42 3.27
CA TYR A 474 -8.20 -18.43 1.98
C TYR A 474 -7.68 -19.82 1.56
N GLY A 475 -7.81 -20.80 2.43
CA GLY A 475 -7.21 -22.11 2.22
C GLY A 475 -5.71 -22.14 2.51
N LYS A 476 -5.22 -23.33 2.79
CA LYS A 476 -3.81 -23.56 3.10
C LYS A 476 -2.91 -23.45 1.86
N ASP A 477 -3.46 -23.77 0.70
CA ASP A 477 -2.71 -23.76 -0.57
C ASP A 477 -2.30 -22.33 -0.99
N ASN A 478 -2.95 -21.30 -0.46
CA ASN A 478 -2.62 -19.89 -0.68
C ASN A 478 -1.63 -19.31 0.36
N ASP A 479 -1.04 -20.15 1.20
CA ASP A 479 -0.08 -19.75 2.24
C ASP A 479 1.20 -19.08 1.67
N HIS A 480 1.59 -19.45 0.45
CA HIS A 480 2.71 -18.90 -0.30
C HIS A 480 2.55 -17.43 -0.70
N LEU A 481 1.33 -16.86 -0.64
CA LEU A 481 1.08 -15.44 -0.91
C LEU A 481 1.81 -14.52 0.07
N ILE A 482 2.15 -15.01 1.27
CA ILE A 482 2.96 -14.28 2.23
C ILE A 482 4.39 -14.82 2.14
N SER A 483 5.21 -14.20 1.29
CA SER A 483 6.54 -14.70 0.94
C SER A 483 7.48 -14.84 2.13
N GLU A 484 7.34 -13.97 3.12
CA GLU A 484 8.08 -14.00 4.39
C GLU A 484 7.27 -13.30 5.49
N ILE A 485 7.58 -13.60 6.75
CA ILE A 485 7.11 -12.81 7.89
C ILE A 485 8.04 -11.61 8.08
N TRP A 486 7.49 -10.42 8.25
CA TRP A 486 8.26 -9.22 8.52
C TRP A 486 9.05 -9.37 9.82
N ARG A 487 10.38 -9.33 9.74
CA ARG A 487 11.28 -9.38 10.89
C ARG A 487 12.45 -8.42 10.69
N PRO A 488 12.90 -7.72 11.75
CA PRO A 488 14.10 -6.90 11.68
C PRO A 488 15.34 -7.79 11.49
N ARG A 489 16.34 -7.27 10.78
CA ARG A 489 17.66 -7.89 10.66
C ARG A 489 18.60 -7.37 11.77
N TRP A 490 19.73 -8.02 11.93
CA TRP A 490 20.84 -7.59 12.81
C TRP A 490 20.41 -7.36 14.27
N THR A 491 19.49 -8.17 14.76
CA THR A 491 18.99 -8.14 16.13
C THR A 491 18.61 -9.55 16.60
N GLU A 492 18.75 -9.79 17.89
CA GLU A 492 18.29 -11.01 18.55
C GLU A 492 16.82 -10.94 18.99
N VAL A 493 16.19 -9.79 18.81
CA VAL A 493 14.79 -9.57 19.18
C VAL A 493 13.89 -10.44 18.32
N LYS A 494 13.12 -11.32 18.97
CA LYS A 494 12.20 -12.25 18.31
C LYS A 494 10.83 -11.64 17.98
N ASP A 495 10.48 -10.54 18.64
CA ASP A 495 9.24 -9.82 18.33
C ASP A 495 9.35 -9.20 16.94
N PRO A 496 8.44 -9.51 16.00
CA PRO A 496 8.56 -9.04 14.63
C PRO A 496 8.47 -7.51 14.51
N SER A 497 7.82 -6.79 15.43
CA SER A 497 7.77 -5.32 15.41
C SER A 497 9.08 -4.64 15.83
N ALA A 498 10.05 -5.41 16.35
CA ALA A 498 11.34 -4.90 16.83
C ALA A 498 11.26 -3.83 17.95
N ARG A 499 10.15 -3.74 18.65
CA ARG A 499 9.87 -2.71 19.68
C ARG A 499 10.79 -2.76 20.92
N LEU A 500 11.51 -3.85 21.11
CA LEU A 500 12.43 -4.06 22.22
C LEU A 500 13.90 -3.84 21.84
N LEU A 501 14.19 -3.11 20.77
CA LEU A 501 15.55 -2.77 20.41
C LEU A 501 16.18 -1.88 21.47
N ASP A 502 17.50 -2.06 21.72
CA ASP A 502 18.26 -1.20 22.66
C ASP A 502 18.25 0.28 22.23
N ALA A 503 18.08 0.56 20.94
CA ALA A 503 17.88 1.91 20.41
C ALA A 503 16.65 2.63 21.01
N HIS A 504 15.61 1.90 21.43
CA HIS A 504 14.44 2.45 22.12
C HIS A 504 14.69 2.76 23.60
N ARG A 505 15.84 2.31 24.17
CA ARG A 505 16.17 2.47 25.59
C ARG A 505 17.17 3.61 25.85
N ARG A 506 17.58 4.33 24.80
CA ARG A 506 18.45 5.51 24.96
C ARG A 506 17.56 6.69 25.35
N GLU A 507 17.53 6.94 26.66
CA GLU A 507 17.06 8.19 27.27
C GLU A 507 17.97 9.36 26.92
#